data_97c252da7dc4f84520de488c5d25f6e5
#
_entry.id   97c252da7dc4f84520de488c5d25f6e5
#
_cell.length_a   1.000
_cell.length_b   1.000
_cell.length_c   1.000
_cell.angle_alpha   90.00
_cell.angle_beta   90.00
_cell.angle_gamma   90.00
#
_symmetry.space_group_name_H-M   'P 1'
#
loop_
_entity.id
_entity.type
_entity.pdbx_description
1 polymer ?
#
loop_
_entity_poly.entity_id
_entity_poly.type
_entity_poly.pdbx_seq_one_letter_code
_entity_poly.pdbx_strand_id
1 'polypeptide(L)'
;IKKFKPDINIKVPQMGWNKVTFNDSNENKLDDYYYFANSYYSPVSNYALATADYSLPYSAAVQSNNFYGCQFHPEKSSLAGQKFLDYFFNYNENITSY
;
A
#
# COMPACT_ATOMS: atom_id res chain seq x y z
N ILE A 1 5.34 10.38 -8.16
CA ILE A 1 5.10 8.99 -8.57
C ILE A 1 6.12 8.58 -9.61
N LYS A 2 6.72 7.43 -9.42
CA LYS A 2 7.77 6.92 -10.30
C LYS A 2 7.37 5.56 -10.85
N LYS A 3 8.00 5.17 -11.98
CA LYS A 3 7.78 3.86 -12.59
C LYS A 3 8.86 2.89 -12.12
N PHE A 4 8.46 1.64 -11.78
CA PHE A 4 9.41 0.58 -11.53
C PHE A 4 10.24 0.31 -12.78
N LYS A 5 11.53 0.05 -12.59
CA LYS A 5 12.42 -0.33 -13.67
C LYS A 5 12.52 -1.86 -13.73
N PRO A 6 12.28 -2.48 -14.88
CA PRO A 6 12.44 -3.92 -15.00
C PRO A 6 13.88 -4.35 -14.73
N ASP A 7 14.03 -5.51 -14.10
CA ASP A 7 15.31 -6.12 -13.82
C ASP A 7 15.13 -7.63 -14.01
N ILE A 8 16.25 -8.38 -14.03
CA ILE A 8 16.18 -9.83 -14.21
C ILE A 8 15.35 -10.52 -13.11
N ASN A 9 15.28 -9.90 -11.92
CA ASN A 9 14.55 -10.43 -10.79
C ASN A 9 13.21 -9.72 -10.55
N ILE A 10 12.83 -8.77 -11.42
CA ILE A 10 11.68 -7.91 -11.20
C ILE A 10 10.86 -7.79 -12.47
N LYS A 11 9.60 -8.09 -12.35
CA LYS A 11 8.63 -7.87 -13.42
C LYS A 11 7.89 -6.57 -13.22
N VAL A 12 7.60 -5.86 -14.30
CA VAL A 12 6.79 -4.66 -14.30
C VAL A 12 5.65 -4.87 -15.28
N PRO A 13 4.39 -4.73 -14.84
CA PRO A 13 3.94 -4.28 -13.52
C PRO A 13 4.16 -5.30 -12.42
N GLN A 14 4.23 -4.81 -11.18
CA GLN A 14 4.14 -5.66 -10.01
C GLN A 14 2.72 -6.24 -9.96
N MET A 15 2.62 -7.56 -9.94
CA MET A 15 1.32 -8.22 -9.84
C MET A 15 1.44 -9.36 -8.84
N GLY A 16 0.52 -9.38 -7.89
CA GLY A 16 0.49 -10.44 -6.88
C GLY A 16 0.55 -9.88 -5.46
N TRP A 17 0.80 -10.78 -4.52
CA TRP A 17 0.79 -10.47 -3.10
C TRP A 17 2.15 -9.99 -2.64
N ASN A 18 2.18 -8.92 -1.85
CA ASN A 18 3.40 -8.40 -1.25
C ASN A 18 3.11 -7.93 0.17
N LYS A 19 4.11 -8.03 1.02
CA LYS A 19 3.97 -7.65 2.42
C LYS A 19 3.94 -6.13 2.55
N VAL A 20 3.03 -5.66 3.40
CA VAL A 20 2.89 -4.25 3.76
C VAL A 20 3.10 -4.11 5.26
N THR A 21 3.96 -3.18 5.65
CA THR A 21 4.27 -2.88 7.05
C THR A 21 3.81 -1.47 7.36
N PHE A 22 2.98 -1.31 8.38
CA PHE A 22 2.48 -0.01 8.80
C PHE A 22 3.45 0.64 9.77
N ASN A 23 3.63 1.96 9.63
CA ASN A 23 4.63 2.70 10.39
C ASN A 23 4.21 2.97 11.84
N ASP A 24 2.91 3.15 12.08
CA ASP A 24 2.39 3.40 13.42
C ASP A 24 2.17 2.08 14.14
N SER A 25 2.68 1.96 15.38
CA SER A 25 2.52 0.75 16.18
C SER A 25 1.06 0.42 16.47
N ASN A 26 0.17 1.41 16.50
CA ASN A 26 -1.25 1.19 16.69
C ASN A 26 -1.91 0.50 15.48
N GLU A 27 -1.22 0.50 14.35
CA GLU A 27 -1.72 -0.08 13.11
C GLU A 27 -0.97 -1.35 12.70
N ASN A 28 -0.07 -1.85 13.55
CA ASN A 28 0.70 -3.06 13.24
C ASN A 28 -0.18 -4.30 13.06
N LYS A 29 -1.39 -4.28 13.61
CA LYS A 29 -2.38 -5.34 13.37
C LYS A 29 -2.81 -5.45 11.92
N LEU A 30 -2.55 -4.42 11.12
CA LEU A 30 -2.85 -4.39 9.70
C LEU A 30 -1.68 -4.88 8.84
N ASP A 31 -0.50 -5.14 9.44
CA ASP A 31 0.65 -5.70 8.73
C ASP A 31 0.26 -7.07 8.17
N ASP A 32 0.35 -7.21 6.86
CA ASP A 32 -0.06 -8.44 6.19
C ASP A 32 0.36 -8.38 4.72
N TYR A 33 -0.02 -9.40 3.97
CA TYR A 33 0.14 -9.43 2.53
C TYR A 33 -1.09 -8.84 1.87
N TYR A 34 -0.86 -7.94 0.92
CA TYR A 34 -1.90 -7.26 0.15
C TYR A 34 -1.63 -7.47 -1.33
N TYR A 35 -2.69 -7.39 -2.13
CA TYR A 35 -2.59 -7.61 -3.57
C TYR A 35 -2.24 -6.31 -4.29
N PHE A 36 -1.23 -6.38 -5.16
CA PHE A 36 -0.75 -5.27 -5.96
C PHE A 36 -0.88 -5.56 -7.45
N ALA A 37 -1.15 -4.52 -8.22
CA ALA A 37 -1.13 -4.57 -9.68
C ALA A 37 -0.73 -3.18 -10.17
N ASN A 38 0.58 -2.86 -10.14
CA ASN A 38 1.05 -1.51 -10.41
C ASN A 38 2.41 -1.49 -11.10
N SER A 39 2.57 -0.52 -12.01
CA SER A 39 3.85 -0.22 -12.67
C SER A 39 4.52 1.01 -12.08
N TYR A 40 3.78 1.82 -11.35
CA TYR A 40 4.24 3.08 -10.78
C TYR A 40 4.17 2.98 -9.26
N TYR A 41 5.00 3.76 -8.58
CA TYR A 41 5.03 3.78 -7.13
C TYR A 41 5.25 5.18 -6.59
N SER A 42 4.77 5.41 -5.37
CA SER A 42 5.06 6.63 -4.62
C SER A 42 6.27 6.36 -3.71
N PRO A 43 7.35 7.13 -3.84
CA PRO A 43 8.51 6.96 -2.95
C PRO A 43 8.12 7.13 -1.49
N VAL A 44 8.90 6.54 -0.59
CA VAL A 44 8.69 6.75 0.85
C VAL A 44 8.82 8.23 1.16
N SER A 45 7.89 8.76 1.93
CA SER A 45 7.83 10.18 2.30
C SER A 45 7.26 10.34 3.70
N ASN A 46 7.19 11.59 4.17
CA ASN A 46 6.58 11.91 5.46
C ASN A 46 5.09 11.57 5.51
N TYR A 47 4.45 11.39 4.36
CA TYR A 47 3.04 11.02 4.27
C TYR A 47 2.83 9.52 4.27
N ALA A 48 3.90 8.72 4.25
CA ALA A 48 3.78 7.28 4.21
C ALA A 48 3.15 6.75 5.49
N LEU A 49 2.03 6.06 5.35
CA LEU A 49 1.33 5.37 6.43
C LEU A 49 1.84 3.94 6.54
N ALA A 50 2.18 3.34 5.42
CA ALA A 50 2.69 1.98 5.33
C ALA A 50 3.65 1.88 4.16
N THR A 51 4.55 0.90 4.23
CA THR A 51 5.57 0.68 3.21
C THR A 51 5.54 -0.76 2.70
N ALA A 52 5.96 -0.94 1.47
CA ALA A 52 6.21 -2.23 0.85
C ALA A 52 7.55 -2.16 0.13
N ASP A 53 8.04 -3.30 -0.31
CA ASP A 53 9.32 -3.39 -1.02
C ASP A 53 9.14 -4.20 -2.29
N TYR A 54 9.51 -3.62 -3.42
CA TYR A 54 9.55 -4.30 -4.70
C TYR A 54 10.80 -3.84 -5.43
N SER A 55 11.94 -4.44 -5.08
CA SER A 55 13.30 -4.06 -5.40
C SER A 55 13.78 -2.77 -4.70
N LEU A 56 12.86 -1.95 -4.24
CA LEU A 56 13.12 -0.76 -3.43
C LEU A 56 11.92 -0.51 -2.53
N PRO A 57 12.12 0.15 -1.39
CA PRO A 57 10.98 0.50 -0.53
C PRO A 57 10.17 1.63 -1.16
N TYR A 58 8.85 1.56 -0.99
CA TYR A 58 7.96 2.61 -1.46
C TYR A 58 6.73 2.71 -0.55
N SER A 59 5.98 3.82 -0.70
CA SER A 59 4.78 4.04 0.10
C SER A 59 3.64 3.16 -0.40
N ALA A 60 3.24 2.17 0.40
CA ALA A 60 2.09 1.32 0.07
C ALA A 60 0.78 2.02 0.40
N ALA A 61 0.79 2.90 1.40
CA ALA A 61 -0.35 3.72 1.77
C ALA A 61 0.16 5.07 2.27
N VAL A 62 -0.62 6.13 2.02
CA VAL A 62 -0.29 7.49 2.42
C VAL A 62 -1.48 8.15 3.11
N GLN A 63 -1.18 9.13 3.94
CA GLN A 63 -2.18 9.94 4.61
C GLN A 63 -1.76 11.39 4.57
N SER A 64 -2.69 12.28 4.20
CA SER A 64 -2.49 13.73 4.26
C SER A 64 -3.80 14.36 4.70
N ASN A 65 -3.83 14.95 5.89
CA ASN A 65 -5.06 15.48 6.50
C ASN A 65 -6.13 14.39 6.58
N ASN A 66 -7.28 14.61 5.94
CA ASN A 66 -8.38 13.63 5.91
C ASN A 66 -8.34 12.71 4.69
N PHE A 67 -7.28 12.80 3.89
CA PHE A 67 -7.16 12.02 2.67
C PHE A 67 -6.26 10.81 2.92
N TYR A 68 -6.75 9.62 2.51
CA TYR A 68 -5.98 8.39 2.54
C TYR A 68 -5.88 7.82 1.14
N GLY A 69 -4.71 7.32 0.78
CA GLY A 69 -4.50 6.63 -0.49
C GLY A 69 -3.71 5.36 -0.28
N CYS A 70 -3.97 4.35 -1.10
CA CYS A 70 -3.21 3.11 -1.05
C CYS A 70 -2.83 2.64 -2.44
N GLN A 71 -1.68 1.97 -2.53
CA GLN A 71 -1.15 1.43 -3.77
C GLN A 71 -1.73 0.05 -4.08
N PHE A 72 -1.99 -0.73 -3.03
CA PHE A 72 -2.59 -2.05 -3.18
C PHE A 72 -4.09 -1.95 -3.43
N HIS A 73 -4.69 -3.07 -3.80
CA HIS A 73 -6.13 -3.19 -4.02
C HIS A 73 -6.78 -3.87 -2.81
N PRO A 74 -7.39 -3.11 -1.88
CA PRO A 74 -8.01 -3.71 -0.71
C PRO A 74 -9.10 -4.71 -1.08
N GLU A 75 -9.87 -4.41 -2.13
CA GLU A 75 -10.97 -5.27 -2.59
C GLU A 75 -10.48 -6.63 -3.11
N LYS A 76 -9.19 -6.73 -3.46
CA LYS A 76 -8.57 -7.97 -3.93
C LYS A 76 -7.64 -8.60 -2.91
N SER A 77 -7.57 -8.04 -1.71
CA SER A 77 -6.60 -8.44 -0.69
C SER A 77 -7.21 -9.34 0.39
N SER A 78 -8.33 -9.97 0.12
CA SER A 78 -8.99 -10.91 1.02
C SER A 78 -9.25 -10.31 2.39
N LEU A 79 -8.99 -11.07 3.44
CA LEU A 79 -9.24 -10.66 4.82
C LEU A 79 -8.38 -9.46 5.23
N ALA A 80 -7.14 -9.39 4.78
CA ALA A 80 -6.27 -8.25 5.05
C ALA A 80 -6.86 -6.96 4.51
N GLY A 81 -7.36 -6.99 3.28
CA GLY A 81 -8.02 -5.83 2.66
C GLY A 81 -9.28 -5.43 3.40
N GLN A 82 -10.06 -6.40 3.86
CA GLN A 82 -11.26 -6.11 4.63
C GLN A 82 -10.93 -5.43 5.96
N LYS A 83 -9.91 -5.92 6.67
CA LYS A 83 -9.47 -5.29 7.92
C LYS A 83 -8.98 -3.87 7.69
N PHE A 84 -8.25 -3.64 6.60
CA PHE A 84 -7.77 -2.31 6.24
C PHE A 84 -8.95 -1.36 6.00
N LEU A 85 -9.92 -1.78 5.21
CA LEU A 85 -11.10 -0.96 4.90
C LEU A 85 -11.93 -0.71 6.15
N ASP A 86 -12.13 -1.72 7.00
CA ASP A 86 -12.90 -1.56 8.24
C ASP A 86 -12.22 -0.54 9.17
N TYR A 87 -10.90 -0.60 9.27
CA TYR A 87 -10.16 0.31 10.15
C TYR A 87 -10.25 1.75 9.66
N PHE A 88 -9.95 1.99 8.37
CA PHE A 88 -9.87 3.35 7.84
C PHE A 88 -11.23 3.88 7.38
N PHE A 89 -12.10 3.04 6.88
CA PHE A 89 -13.40 3.46 6.40
C PHE A 89 -14.29 3.98 7.52
N ASN A 90 -14.20 3.37 8.69
CA ASN A 90 -14.96 3.83 9.86
C ASN A 90 -14.50 5.20 10.39
N TYR A 91 -13.30 5.62 10.03
CA TYR A 91 -12.72 6.89 10.47
C TYR A 91 -12.65 7.93 9.36
N ASN A 92 -12.70 7.52 8.10
CA ASN A 92 -12.52 8.41 6.98
C ASN A 92 -13.13 7.83 5.70
N GLU A 93 -13.92 8.65 4.99
CA GLU A 93 -14.57 8.24 3.75
C GLU A 93 -13.73 8.54 2.50
N ASN A 94 -12.57 9.16 2.65
CA ASN A 94 -11.75 9.62 1.54
C ASN A 94 -10.58 8.67 1.27
N ILE A 95 -10.87 7.38 1.14
CA ILE A 95 -9.87 6.38 0.78
C ILE A 95 -9.89 6.18 -0.72
N THR A 96 -8.72 6.25 -1.34
CA THR A 96 -8.59 6.00 -2.77
C THR A 96 -7.34 5.17 -3.05
N SER A 97 -7.40 4.37 -4.12
CA SER A 97 -6.24 3.62 -4.64
C SER A 97 -5.55 4.46 -5.71
N TYR A 98 -4.23 4.56 -5.63
CA TYR A 98 -3.45 5.37 -6.57
C TYR A 98 -2.42 4.57 -7.36
#